data_0efca9173893c57e6326d16b8c8865e3
#
_entry.id   0efca9173893c57e6326d16b8c8865e3
#
_cell.length_a   1.000
_cell.length_b   1.000
_cell.length_c   1.000
_cell.angle_alpha   90.00
_cell.angle_beta   90.00
_cell.angle_gamma   90.00
#
_symmetry.space_group_name_H-M   'P 1'
#
loop_
_entity.id
_entity.type
_entity.pdbx_description
1 polymer ?
#
loop_
_entity_poly.entity_id
_entity_poly.type
_entity_poly.pdbx_seq_one_letter_code
_entity_poly.pdbx_strand_id
1 'polypeptide(L)'
;VGMIFYDYFTRWLSPRIISYSDGFSSIWPLRIVFYTRLIWICLAVGFWLFSTLCVRRYQRGLFFSFVHGLKRIYILLPALLFVIAGISLWRFQPFIDHGPNEYVFITDTGDDDDDASIFLIKAIRYSIRTDPTFGRLYGRAEYDIQSPYNGEASLKISPGYKITKMTYGDSEVTFRTVKEDINGLRTTYFELPREYNKTLVIEYEGFPTLARSSSLYRAEDCIDPNYISLSAASLFPLLNNYYIPQKIAEVEITIPAHLTPLLSYATMSNFVDNGNGTKTWQAVCHPYVMDFTAGDYVIDTISVEDLDIDFVYGKAYQSIVEESNVRQAIVDVFTYCGEHYGKLPWAKDNRLLLQQRSSMVMGGYAHPGLSQWFETVLSPDTLSDPNKGASATEVFIHEMIHQWWGGLGLVCTEDELWSSEGLTVYSTYRLVKEIYGDAYAQQYYVDVWKDAVEMQNQSFYNRHPEYIPLLPDLYQTELNLSNSGINHYNRMPLIILKAQELVGGEEKMDEILRQIYADRDLFNQNYFSYQDFLRYCGLTEEDLYLE
;
A
#
# COMPACT_ATOMS: atom_id res chain seq x y z
N VAL A 1 -8.19 -30.07 7.39
CA VAL A 1 -6.72 -30.19 7.45
C VAL A 1 -6.10 -29.41 6.30
N GLY A 2 -6.62 -29.51 5.06
CA GLY A 2 -6.10 -28.76 3.93
C GLY A 2 -6.08 -27.23 4.12
N MET A 3 -7.13 -26.65 4.71
CA MET A 3 -7.21 -25.21 4.97
C MET A 3 -6.05 -24.67 5.84
N ILE A 4 -5.59 -25.42 6.84
CA ILE A 4 -4.51 -25.00 7.75
C ILE A 4 -3.16 -24.99 7.02
N PHE A 5 -2.95 -25.87 6.03
CA PHE A 5 -1.70 -25.96 5.29
C PHE A 5 -1.61 -24.96 4.13
N TYR A 6 -2.75 -24.48 3.63
CA TYR A 6 -2.83 -23.49 2.55
C TYR A 6 -3.03 -22.05 3.04
N ASP A 7 -3.36 -21.88 4.32
CA ASP A 7 -3.42 -20.54 4.91
C ASP A 7 -1.99 -19.99 5.05
N TYR A 8 -1.71 -18.88 4.39
CA TYR A 8 -0.41 -18.21 4.42
C TYR A 8 0.04 -17.84 5.83
N PHE A 9 -0.87 -17.52 6.74
CA PHE A 9 -0.57 -17.22 8.13
C PHE A 9 -0.06 -18.44 8.90
N THR A 10 -0.58 -19.63 8.61
CA THR A 10 -0.21 -20.87 9.30
C THR A 10 0.82 -21.72 8.58
N ARG A 11 1.37 -21.26 7.45
CA ARG A 11 2.42 -21.98 6.73
C ARG A 11 3.58 -22.35 7.63
N TRP A 12 3.83 -23.65 7.74
CA TRP A 12 4.88 -24.20 8.61
C TRP A 12 6.30 -23.84 8.14
N LEU A 13 6.56 -23.95 6.85
CA LEU A 13 7.92 -23.91 6.29
C LEU A 13 8.34 -22.55 5.72
N SER A 14 7.42 -21.66 5.44
CA SER A 14 7.73 -20.35 4.88
C SER A 14 6.62 -19.36 5.19
N PRO A 15 6.64 -18.73 6.34
CA PRO A 15 5.78 -17.58 6.57
C PRO A 15 6.29 -16.43 5.67
N ARG A 16 5.69 -16.26 4.50
CA ARG A 16 6.01 -15.14 3.58
C ARG A 16 5.56 -13.77 4.11
N ILE A 17 5.04 -13.73 5.31
CA ILE A 17 4.40 -12.56 5.92
C ILE A 17 5.41 -11.62 6.61
N ILE A 18 6.67 -12.02 6.73
CA ILE A 18 7.57 -11.35 7.64
C ILE A 18 8.53 -10.48 6.86
N SER A 19 8.25 -9.19 6.83
CA SER A 19 9.28 -8.18 6.66
C SER A 19 9.69 -7.72 8.05
N TYR A 20 10.95 -7.93 8.40
CA TYR A 20 11.55 -7.32 9.57
C TYR A 20 11.89 -5.87 9.25
N SER A 21 12.12 -5.08 10.28
CA SER A 21 12.64 -3.73 10.19
C SER A 21 13.93 -3.64 10.99
N ASP A 22 14.96 -3.08 10.41
CA ASP A 22 16.22 -2.80 11.10
C ASP A 22 16.18 -1.42 11.77
N GLY A 23 15.39 -0.50 11.23
CA GLY A 23 15.40 0.91 11.63
C GLY A 23 14.22 1.36 12.50
N PHE A 24 13.11 0.62 12.50
CA PHE A 24 11.88 1.04 13.20
C PHE A 24 11.43 0.05 14.27
N SER A 25 10.64 -0.93 13.92
CA SER A 25 10.13 -1.92 14.87
C SER A 25 9.82 -3.25 14.19
N SER A 26 10.22 -4.33 14.85
CA SER A 26 9.90 -5.70 14.45
C SER A 26 8.89 -6.38 15.38
N ILE A 27 8.26 -5.65 16.30
CA ILE A 27 7.33 -6.23 17.27
C ILE A 27 6.10 -6.81 16.58
N TRP A 28 5.55 -6.12 15.60
CA TRP A 28 4.39 -6.59 14.85
C TRP A 28 4.66 -7.90 14.09
N PRO A 29 5.70 -8.00 13.25
CA PRO A 29 6.09 -9.28 12.65
C PRO A 29 6.34 -10.38 13.70
N LEU A 30 7.01 -10.08 14.78
CA LEU A 30 7.27 -11.04 15.86
C LEU A 30 5.99 -11.54 16.52
N ARG A 31 4.98 -10.70 16.70
CA ARG A 31 3.65 -11.13 17.19
C ARG A 31 3.02 -12.14 16.24
N ILE A 32 3.06 -11.88 14.94
CA ILE A 32 2.54 -12.80 13.93
C ILE A 32 3.25 -14.15 14.02
N VAL A 33 4.59 -14.15 14.07
CA VAL A 33 5.39 -15.38 14.22
C VAL A 33 5.03 -16.10 15.49
N PHE A 34 4.96 -15.41 16.62
CA PHE A 34 4.64 -15.99 17.90
C PHE A 34 3.28 -16.70 17.88
N TYR A 35 2.22 -16.03 17.37
CA TYR A 35 0.90 -16.63 17.23
C TYR A 35 0.91 -17.86 16.33
N THR A 36 1.56 -17.76 15.17
CA THR A 36 1.69 -18.88 14.23
C THR A 36 2.35 -20.08 14.90
N ARG A 37 3.46 -19.86 15.60
CA ARG A 37 4.18 -20.94 16.29
C ARG A 37 3.37 -21.51 17.46
N LEU A 38 2.66 -20.67 18.20
CA LEU A 38 1.80 -21.11 19.30
C LEU A 38 0.65 -22.00 18.81
N ILE A 39 0.02 -21.66 17.67
CA ILE A 39 -0.99 -22.50 17.02
C ILE A 39 -0.40 -23.89 16.71
N TRP A 40 0.76 -23.94 16.07
CA TRP A 40 1.40 -25.20 15.69
C TRP A 40 1.87 -26.02 16.90
N ILE A 41 2.39 -25.37 17.94
CA ILE A 41 2.77 -26.04 19.19
C ILE A 41 1.54 -26.69 19.83
N CYS A 42 0.44 -25.97 19.94
CA CYS A 42 -0.80 -26.49 20.48
C CYS A 42 -1.30 -27.71 19.69
N LEU A 43 -1.36 -27.60 18.35
CA LEU A 43 -1.78 -28.70 17.48
C LEU A 43 -0.83 -29.90 17.57
N ALA A 44 0.49 -29.65 17.53
CA ALA A 44 1.49 -30.72 17.62
C ALA A 44 1.43 -31.47 18.93
N VAL A 45 1.35 -30.76 20.07
CA VAL A 45 1.22 -31.38 21.40
C VAL A 45 -0.09 -32.15 21.50
N GLY A 46 -1.20 -31.58 21.04
CA GLY A 46 -2.50 -32.27 21.01
C GLY A 46 -2.46 -33.57 20.21
N PHE A 47 -1.95 -33.52 18.97
CA PHE A 47 -1.81 -34.73 18.13
C PHE A 47 -0.79 -35.71 18.68
N TRP A 48 0.30 -35.25 19.29
CA TRP A 48 1.27 -36.11 19.95
C TRP A 48 0.63 -36.88 21.14
N LEU A 49 -0.16 -36.21 21.96
CA LEU A 49 -0.91 -36.84 23.03
C LEU A 49 -1.93 -37.85 22.50
N PHE A 50 -2.67 -37.51 21.42
CA PHE A 50 -3.55 -38.46 20.73
C PHE A 50 -2.79 -39.69 20.21
N SER A 51 -1.61 -39.49 19.61
CA SER A 51 -0.80 -40.60 19.10
C SER A 51 -0.41 -41.60 20.21
N THR A 52 -0.22 -41.12 21.45
CA THR A 52 0.07 -42.02 22.59
C THR A 52 -1.10 -42.94 22.98
N LEU A 53 -2.34 -42.51 22.64
CA LEU A 53 -3.54 -43.36 22.81
C LEU A 53 -3.61 -44.47 21.76
N CYS A 54 -2.98 -44.24 20.58
CA CYS A 54 -2.93 -45.21 19.47
C CYS A 54 -1.81 -46.26 19.66
N VAL A 55 -0.90 -46.09 20.60
CA VAL A 55 0.19 -47.07 20.83
C VAL A 55 -0.39 -48.41 21.24
N ARG A 56 -0.09 -49.43 20.43
CA ARG A 56 -0.55 -50.79 20.66
C ARG A 56 0.09 -51.35 21.95
N ARG A 57 -0.72 -51.55 22.98
CA ARG A 57 -0.28 -52.07 24.30
C ARG A 57 -0.82 -53.46 24.62
N TYR A 58 -1.73 -53.94 23.80
CA TYR A 58 -2.41 -55.21 24.01
C TYR A 58 -2.26 -56.09 22.78
N GLN A 59 -2.30 -57.38 22.91
CA GLN A 59 -2.29 -58.34 21.75
C GLN A 59 -3.57 -58.23 20.88
N ARG A 60 -4.34 -57.16 21.05
CA ARG A 60 -5.55 -56.86 20.29
C ARG A 60 -5.23 -55.81 19.24
N GLY A 61 -6.01 -55.73 18.13
CA GLY A 61 -5.79 -54.82 17.02
C GLY A 61 -5.73 -53.35 17.46
N LEU A 62 -5.23 -52.46 16.59
CA LEU A 62 -5.07 -51.02 16.80
C LEU A 62 -6.36 -50.36 17.29
N PHE A 63 -7.49 -50.69 16.68
CA PHE A 63 -8.81 -50.13 17.04
C PHE A 63 -9.18 -50.40 18.50
N PHE A 64 -9.04 -51.66 18.97
CA PHE A 64 -9.35 -51.99 20.37
C PHE A 64 -8.35 -51.37 21.35
N SER A 65 -7.09 -51.19 20.94
CA SER A 65 -6.08 -50.50 21.76
C SER A 65 -6.42 -49.03 21.91
N PHE A 66 -6.88 -48.37 20.83
CA PHE A 66 -7.34 -46.99 20.84
C PHE A 66 -8.58 -46.81 21.74
N VAL A 67 -9.63 -47.60 21.51
CA VAL A 67 -10.86 -47.53 22.32
C VAL A 67 -10.56 -47.75 23.81
N HIS A 68 -9.65 -48.66 24.15
CA HIS A 68 -9.21 -48.85 25.53
C HIS A 68 -8.35 -47.65 26.02
N GLY A 69 -7.55 -47.05 25.11
CA GLY A 69 -6.77 -45.83 25.38
C GLY A 69 -7.64 -44.63 25.74
N LEU A 70 -8.84 -44.50 25.19
CA LEU A 70 -9.79 -43.42 25.46
C LEU A 70 -10.23 -43.37 26.95
N LYS A 71 -10.14 -44.49 27.70
CA LYS A 71 -10.39 -44.49 29.13
C LYS A 71 -9.34 -43.73 29.95
N ARG A 72 -8.22 -43.33 29.32
CA ARG A 72 -7.17 -42.52 29.96
C ARG A 72 -7.51 -41.04 29.85
N ILE A 73 -8.50 -40.60 30.59
CA ILE A 73 -9.03 -39.24 30.61
C ILE A 73 -7.91 -38.22 30.86
N TYR A 74 -6.90 -38.55 31.67
CA TYR A 74 -5.74 -37.72 31.96
C TYR A 74 -4.81 -37.47 30.75
N ILE A 75 -4.94 -38.21 29.64
CA ILE A 75 -4.26 -37.97 28.37
C ILE A 75 -5.26 -37.37 27.35
N LEU A 76 -6.45 -37.94 27.29
CA LEU A 76 -7.48 -37.54 26.33
C LEU A 76 -7.92 -36.09 26.54
N LEU A 77 -8.16 -35.68 27.79
CA LEU A 77 -8.61 -34.32 28.08
C LEU A 77 -7.55 -33.24 27.70
N PRO A 78 -6.27 -33.37 28.13
CA PRO A 78 -5.24 -32.46 27.63
C PRO A 78 -5.08 -32.46 26.10
N ALA A 79 -5.14 -33.61 25.44
CA ALA A 79 -5.06 -33.70 24.01
C ALA A 79 -6.15 -32.86 23.31
N LEU A 80 -7.40 -33.01 23.77
CA LEU A 80 -8.53 -32.23 23.27
C LEU A 80 -8.37 -30.75 23.56
N LEU A 81 -7.95 -30.38 24.79
CA LEU A 81 -7.72 -28.99 25.16
C LEU A 81 -6.68 -28.31 24.27
N PHE A 82 -5.55 -28.98 23.99
CA PHE A 82 -4.52 -28.43 23.10
C PHE A 82 -5.01 -28.28 21.66
N VAL A 83 -5.75 -29.26 21.11
CA VAL A 83 -6.31 -29.17 19.75
C VAL A 83 -7.35 -28.04 19.68
N ILE A 84 -8.24 -27.95 20.65
CA ILE A 84 -9.24 -26.88 20.72
C ILE A 84 -8.55 -25.51 20.85
N ALA A 85 -7.53 -25.40 21.71
CA ALA A 85 -6.76 -24.19 21.88
C ALA A 85 -6.08 -23.75 20.56
N GLY A 86 -5.45 -24.71 19.86
CA GLY A 86 -4.82 -24.41 18.55
C GLY A 86 -5.81 -23.95 17.50
N ILE A 87 -6.97 -24.63 17.40
CA ILE A 87 -8.05 -24.22 16.47
C ILE A 87 -8.64 -22.85 16.87
N SER A 88 -8.83 -22.61 18.18
CA SER A 88 -9.36 -21.35 18.67
C SER A 88 -8.39 -20.19 18.40
N LEU A 89 -7.09 -20.38 18.68
CA LEU A 89 -6.06 -19.39 18.34
C LEU A 89 -6.05 -19.08 16.85
N TRP A 90 -6.14 -20.11 16.00
CA TRP A 90 -6.23 -19.90 14.55
C TRP A 90 -7.50 -19.15 14.14
N ARG A 91 -8.65 -19.48 14.71
CA ARG A 91 -9.93 -18.86 14.34
C ARG A 91 -10.08 -17.42 14.81
N PHE A 92 -9.53 -17.08 15.98
CA PHE A 92 -9.71 -15.79 16.64
C PHE A 92 -8.46 -14.92 16.67
N GLN A 93 -7.41 -15.26 15.90
CA GLN A 93 -6.24 -14.41 15.77
C GLN A 93 -6.64 -13.05 15.14
N PRO A 94 -5.98 -11.92 15.54
CA PRO A 94 -6.37 -10.58 15.12
C PRO A 94 -5.72 -10.11 13.81
N PHE A 95 -4.84 -10.91 13.19
CA PHE A 95 -3.96 -10.43 12.10
C PHE A 95 -4.55 -10.64 10.72
N ILE A 96 -5.41 -11.62 10.51
CA ILE A 96 -5.98 -11.98 9.21
C ILE A 96 -7.48 -12.23 9.34
N ASP A 97 -8.25 -11.68 8.42
CA ASP A 97 -9.66 -11.99 8.32
C ASP A 97 -9.89 -13.31 7.57
N HIS A 98 -10.40 -14.33 8.28
CA HIS A 98 -10.80 -15.62 7.74
C HIS A 98 -12.21 -15.65 7.15
N GLY A 99 -12.80 -14.50 6.86
CA GLY A 99 -14.11 -14.44 6.20
C GLY A 99 -14.09 -15.15 4.84
N PRO A 100 -15.24 -15.52 4.28
CA PRO A 100 -15.32 -16.18 2.99
C PRO A 100 -14.61 -15.33 1.92
N ASN A 101 -13.76 -15.98 1.13
CA ASN A 101 -13.12 -15.36 -0.03
C ASN A 101 -14.08 -15.40 -1.22
N GLU A 102 -15.20 -14.76 -1.12
CA GLU A 102 -15.95 -14.40 -2.30
C GLU A 102 -15.21 -13.22 -2.92
N TYR A 103 -14.33 -13.53 -3.88
CA TYR A 103 -13.88 -12.57 -4.84
C TYR A 103 -15.09 -12.27 -5.71
N VAL A 104 -15.91 -11.35 -5.31
CA VAL A 104 -16.76 -10.66 -6.25
C VAL A 104 -15.79 -9.78 -7.03
N PHE A 105 -15.38 -10.25 -8.22
CA PHE A 105 -14.93 -9.34 -9.24
C PHE A 105 -16.14 -8.44 -9.48
N ILE A 106 -16.16 -7.30 -8.84
CA ILE A 106 -16.95 -6.19 -9.35
C ILE A 106 -16.22 -5.89 -10.65
N THR A 107 -16.64 -6.50 -11.74
CA THR A 107 -16.51 -5.88 -13.02
C THR A 107 -17.14 -4.54 -12.79
N ASP A 108 -16.32 -3.50 -12.85
CA ASP A 108 -16.76 -2.13 -12.92
C ASP A 108 -17.61 -2.06 -14.21
N THR A 109 -18.82 -2.57 -14.11
CA THR A 109 -19.86 -2.31 -15.09
C THR A 109 -20.22 -0.89 -14.79
N GLY A 110 -19.58 0.01 -15.54
CA GLY A 110 -19.83 1.43 -15.50
C GLY A 110 -21.29 1.80 -15.84
N ASP A 111 -22.18 1.32 -15.06
CA ASP A 111 -23.44 1.95 -14.74
C ASP A 111 -23.16 2.86 -13.52
N ASP A 112 -22.40 3.94 -13.79
CA ASP A 112 -22.56 5.16 -13.07
C ASP A 112 -24.02 5.54 -13.24
N ASP A 113 -24.88 5.07 -12.33
CA ASP A 113 -26.16 5.70 -12.09
C ASP A 113 -25.83 7.12 -11.63
N ASP A 114 -25.77 8.04 -12.60
CA ASP A 114 -25.58 9.48 -12.41
C ASP A 114 -26.64 10.13 -11.49
N ASP A 115 -27.57 9.35 -10.99
CA ASP A 115 -28.65 9.70 -10.05
C ASP A 115 -28.40 9.18 -8.61
N ALA A 116 -27.24 8.65 -8.28
CA ALA A 116 -26.91 8.28 -6.91
C ALA A 116 -26.90 9.53 -6.03
N SER A 117 -27.90 9.70 -5.21
CA SER A 117 -28.05 10.81 -4.28
C SER A 117 -26.86 10.84 -3.32
N ILE A 118 -26.09 11.93 -3.33
CA ILE A 118 -24.83 12.09 -2.58
C ILE A 118 -25.12 12.77 -1.25
N PHE A 119 -24.52 12.28 -0.16
CA PHE A 119 -24.50 13.02 1.10
C PHE A 119 -23.82 14.36 0.93
N LEU A 120 -24.47 15.43 1.35
CA LEU A 120 -23.81 16.73 1.49
C LEU A 120 -23.27 16.88 2.92
N ILE A 121 -21.95 16.86 3.06
CA ILE A 121 -21.26 16.95 4.33
C ILE A 121 -20.65 18.34 4.50
N LYS A 122 -20.85 18.95 5.65
CA LYS A 122 -20.28 20.26 6.01
C LYS A 122 -18.90 20.15 6.61
N ALA A 123 -18.70 19.19 7.49
CA ALA A 123 -17.46 18.98 8.22
C ALA A 123 -17.25 17.50 8.54
N ILE A 124 -16.00 17.10 8.59
CA ILE A 124 -15.57 15.77 9.02
C ILE A 124 -14.57 15.94 10.16
N ARG A 125 -14.74 15.17 11.23
CA ARG A 125 -13.83 15.13 12.37
C ARG A 125 -13.51 13.69 12.73
N TYR A 126 -12.23 13.40 12.89
CA TYR A 126 -11.72 12.10 13.32
C TYR A 126 -10.97 12.24 14.65
N SER A 127 -11.31 11.41 15.63
CA SER A 127 -10.58 11.29 16.88
C SER A 127 -10.09 9.85 17.04
N ILE A 128 -8.77 9.66 17.04
CA ILE A 128 -8.12 8.36 17.02
C ILE A 128 -7.19 8.22 18.21
N ARG A 129 -7.25 7.10 18.90
CA ARG A 129 -6.33 6.75 19.97
C ARG A 129 -5.71 5.38 19.69
N THR A 130 -4.39 5.32 19.68
CA THR A 130 -3.65 4.06 19.54
C THR A 130 -3.29 3.47 20.91
N ASP A 131 -3.28 2.15 20.97
CA ASP A 131 -2.72 1.37 22.07
C ASP A 131 -1.63 0.44 21.53
N PRO A 132 -0.38 0.92 21.46
CA PRO A 132 0.72 0.16 20.87
C PRO A 132 1.11 -1.09 21.65
N THR A 133 0.80 -1.15 22.96
CA THR A 133 1.08 -2.32 23.79
C THR A 133 0.34 -3.55 23.29
N PHE A 134 -0.91 -3.36 22.86
CA PHE A 134 -1.74 -4.42 22.31
C PHE A 134 -1.88 -4.36 20.78
N GLY A 135 -1.37 -3.32 20.13
CA GLY A 135 -1.51 -3.10 18.69
C GLY A 135 -2.94 -2.69 18.29
N ARG A 136 -3.68 -1.98 19.16
CA ARG A 136 -5.10 -1.69 19.00
C ARG A 136 -5.35 -0.21 18.73
N LEU A 137 -6.43 0.06 18.00
CA LEU A 137 -6.93 1.39 17.70
C LEU A 137 -8.35 1.55 18.26
N TYR A 138 -8.64 2.74 18.75
CA TYR A 138 -9.97 3.22 19.10
C TYR A 138 -10.25 4.49 18.33
N GLY A 139 -11.31 4.51 17.56
CA GLY A 139 -11.65 5.61 16.69
C GLY A 139 -13.08 6.09 16.86
N ARG A 140 -13.26 7.38 16.57
CA ARG A 140 -14.54 8.06 16.47
C ARG A 140 -14.51 8.96 15.25
N ALA A 141 -15.44 8.72 14.33
CA ALA A 141 -15.64 9.53 13.14
C ALA A 141 -16.96 10.29 13.25
N GLU A 142 -16.93 11.59 12.96
CA GLU A 142 -18.09 12.48 12.97
C GLU A 142 -18.24 13.14 11.62
N TYR A 143 -19.42 13.02 11.03
CA TYR A 143 -19.79 13.61 9.74
C TYR A 143 -20.99 14.54 9.95
N ASP A 144 -20.78 15.85 9.81
CA ASP A 144 -21.87 16.83 9.89
C ASP A 144 -22.63 16.84 8.56
N ILE A 145 -23.72 16.08 8.51
CA ILE A 145 -24.52 15.86 7.31
C ILE A 145 -25.58 16.95 7.17
N GLN A 146 -25.49 17.73 6.10
CA GLN A 146 -26.48 18.77 5.80
C GLN A 146 -27.76 18.17 5.22
N SER A 147 -27.62 17.23 4.30
CA SER A 147 -28.73 16.53 3.64
C SER A 147 -28.48 15.03 3.69
N PRO A 148 -29.41 14.23 4.25
CA PRO A 148 -29.28 12.79 4.28
C PRO A 148 -29.52 12.18 2.91
N TYR A 149 -28.91 11.04 2.71
CA TYR A 149 -29.10 10.21 1.54
C TYR A 149 -30.48 9.54 1.55
N ASN A 150 -31.12 9.42 0.37
CA ASN A 150 -32.36 8.68 0.20
C ASN A 150 -32.06 7.25 -0.22
N GLY A 151 -31.91 6.34 0.74
CA GLY A 151 -31.64 4.94 0.46
C GLY A 151 -30.64 4.32 1.41
N GLU A 152 -30.18 3.13 1.08
CA GLU A 152 -29.16 2.43 1.84
C GLU A 152 -27.78 3.04 1.56
N ALA A 153 -27.15 3.61 2.58
CA ALA A 153 -25.81 4.14 2.51
C ALA A 153 -24.79 3.07 2.86
N SER A 154 -23.55 3.30 2.45
CA SER A 154 -22.45 2.38 2.80
C SER A 154 -21.17 3.10 3.19
N LEU A 155 -20.35 2.40 3.97
CA LEU A 155 -18.99 2.80 4.29
C LEU A 155 -18.05 1.59 4.21
N LYS A 156 -16.78 1.85 3.96
CA LYS A 156 -15.72 0.85 3.98
C LYS A 156 -14.88 1.00 5.25
N ILE A 157 -14.49 -0.12 5.86
CA ILE A 157 -13.65 -0.15 7.06
C ILE A 157 -12.74 -1.37 7.03
N SER A 158 -11.55 -1.25 7.61
CA SER A 158 -10.61 -2.36 7.74
C SER A 158 -11.25 -3.57 8.45
N PRO A 159 -11.04 -4.79 7.95
CA PRO A 159 -11.71 -5.99 8.46
C PRO A 159 -11.38 -6.32 9.92
N GLY A 160 -10.29 -5.80 10.47
CA GLY A 160 -9.91 -5.99 11.85
C GLY A 160 -10.64 -5.07 12.84
N TYR A 161 -11.45 -4.14 12.34
CA TYR A 161 -12.22 -3.23 13.18
C TYR A 161 -13.68 -3.65 13.29
N LYS A 162 -14.25 -3.34 14.45
CA LYS A 162 -15.66 -3.52 14.75
C LYS A 162 -16.27 -2.14 15.03
N ILE A 163 -17.35 -1.82 14.35
CA ILE A 163 -18.19 -0.68 14.70
C ILE A 163 -18.91 -1.05 15.99
N THR A 164 -18.69 -0.26 17.03
CA THR A 164 -19.28 -0.48 18.36
C THR A 164 -20.56 0.32 18.57
N LYS A 165 -20.66 1.47 17.86
CA LYS A 165 -21.82 2.35 17.93
C LYS A 165 -21.94 3.20 16.68
N MET A 166 -23.18 3.41 16.24
CA MET A 166 -23.51 4.34 15.16
C MET A 166 -24.75 5.13 15.58
N THR A 167 -24.66 6.46 15.51
CA THR A 167 -25.78 7.35 15.85
C THR A 167 -25.91 8.45 14.84
N TYR A 168 -27.12 8.92 14.60
CA TYR A 168 -27.44 10.10 13.79
C TYR A 168 -28.25 11.07 14.62
N GLY A 169 -27.65 12.18 15.01
CA GLY A 169 -28.17 13.01 16.10
C GLY A 169 -28.29 12.20 17.39
N ASP A 170 -29.50 12.18 17.98
CA ASP A 170 -29.79 11.44 19.21
C ASP A 170 -30.28 9.99 18.96
N SER A 171 -30.47 9.61 17.69
CA SER A 171 -31.01 8.30 17.30
C SER A 171 -29.92 7.29 17.01
N GLU A 172 -30.09 6.06 17.52
CA GLU A 172 -29.22 4.94 17.18
C GLU A 172 -29.52 4.44 15.76
N VAL A 173 -28.48 4.19 14.96
CA VAL A 173 -28.57 3.71 13.58
C VAL A 173 -28.27 2.21 13.56
N THR A 174 -29.17 1.44 12.99
CA THR A 174 -28.94 0.01 12.74
C THR A 174 -28.10 -0.16 11.46
N PHE A 175 -27.15 -1.10 11.51
CA PHE A 175 -26.27 -1.37 10.38
C PHE A 175 -25.99 -2.86 10.23
N ARG A 176 -25.60 -3.27 9.02
CA ARG A 176 -25.11 -4.62 8.70
C ARG A 176 -23.76 -4.53 8.02
N THR A 177 -22.82 -5.41 8.39
CA THR A 177 -21.47 -5.44 7.82
C THR A 177 -21.27 -6.68 6.96
N VAL A 178 -20.77 -6.51 5.75
CA VAL A 178 -20.54 -7.56 4.75
C VAL A 178 -19.11 -7.43 4.25
N LYS A 179 -18.53 -8.49 3.73
CA LYS A 179 -17.23 -8.50 3.08
C LYS A 179 -17.44 -8.58 1.56
N GLU A 180 -17.30 -7.47 0.88
CA GLU A 180 -17.57 -7.38 -0.56
C GLU A 180 -16.40 -6.85 -1.41
N ASP A 181 -15.31 -6.38 -0.78
CA ASP A 181 -14.23 -5.73 -1.51
C ASP A 181 -13.09 -6.71 -1.83
N ILE A 182 -12.54 -6.60 -3.05
CA ILE A 182 -11.34 -7.33 -3.49
C ILE A 182 -10.11 -6.96 -2.64
N ASN A 183 -10.09 -5.74 -2.09
CA ASN A 183 -9.03 -5.27 -1.20
C ASN A 183 -9.16 -5.81 0.23
N GLY A 184 -10.17 -6.64 0.51
CA GLY A 184 -10.40 -7.24 1.81
C GLY A 184 -11.05 -6.30 2.84
N LEU A 185 -11.46 -5.10 2.45
CA LEU A 185 -12.22 -4.20 3.32
C LEU A 185 -13.62 -4.76 3.57
N ARG A 186 -14.23 -4.36 4.68
CA ARG A 186 -15.62 -4.66 4.99
C ARG A 186 -16.50 -3.48 4.61
N THR A 187 -17.60 -3.78 3.90
CA THR A 187 -18.64 -2.80 3.62
C THR A 187 -19.73 -2.89 4.68
N THR A 188 -20.05 -1.75 5.26
CA THR A 188 -21.13 -1.62 6.25
C THR A 188 -22.24 -0.79 5.64
N TYR A 189 -23.44 -1.37 5.57
CA TYR A 189 -24.64 -0.77 5.04
C TYR A 189 -25.54 -0.26 6.17
N PHE A 190 -26.16 0.90 5.97
CA PHE A 190 -27.06 1.52 6.95
C PHE A 190 -28.03 2.49 6.26
N GLU A 191 -29.14 2.81 6.93
CA GLU A 191 -30.09 3.84 6.50
C GLU A 191 -30.16 4.95 7.56
N LEU A 192 -30.17 6.21 7.10
CA LEU A 192 -30.32 7.34 8.00
C LEU A 192 -31.78 7.83 8.06
N PRO A 193 -32.26 8.26 9.24
CA PRO A 193 -33.51 9.01 9.35
C PRO A 193 -33.48 10.25 8.44
N ARG A 194 -34.64 10.61 7.88
CA ARG A 194 -34.78 11.79 7.00
C ARG A 194 -34.76 13.09 7.81
N GLU A 195 -33.69 13.31 8.54
CA GLU A 195 -33.44 14.51 9.32
C GLU A 195 -32.26 15.27 8.76
N TYR A 196 -32.38 16.60 8.66
CA TYR A 196 -31.35 17.47 8.09
C TYR A 196 -30.48 18.08 9.18
N ASN A 197 -29.24 18.43 8.84
CA ASN A 197 -28.28 19.10 9.73
C ASN A 197 -28.03 18.33 11.05
N LYS A 198 -27.80 17.05 10.94
CA LYS A 198 -27.43 16.18 12.05
C LYS A 198 -26.04 15.60 11.84
N THR A 199 -25.41 15.20 12.92
CA THR A 199 -24.10 14.55 12.92
C THR A 199 -24.26 13.04 12.93
N LEU A 200 -23.68 12.35 11.94
CA LEU A 200 -23.47 10.91 11.98
C LEU A 200 -22.19 10.63 12.76
N VAL A 201 -22.30 9.88 13.84
CA VAL A 201 -21.16 9.49 14.69
C VAL A 201 -20.98 7.98 14.59
N ILE A 202 -19.74 7.56 14.32
CA ILE A 202 -19.35 6.17 14.21
C ILE A 202 -18.20 5.91 15.19
N GLU A 203 -18.43 5.06 16.18
CA GLU A 203 -17.40 4.59 17.11
C GLU A 203 -16.94 3.20 16.68
N TYR A 204 -15.63 3.01 16.60
CA TYR A 204 -15.05 1.74 16.15
C TYR A 204 -13.76 1.43 16.90
N GLU A 205 -13.42 0.15 16.98
CA GLU A 205 -12.21 -0.31 17.64
C GLU A 205 -11.71 -1.61 17.03
N GLY A 206 -10.44 -1.91 17.19
CA GLY A 206 -9.87 -3.18 16.74
C GLY A 206 -8.38 -3.09 16.43
N PHE A 207 -7.96 -3.97 15.55
CA PHE A 207 -6.56 -4.10 15.12
C PHE A 207 -6.48 -3.86 13.62
N PRO A 208 -5.43 -3.18 13.10
CA PRO A 208 -5.15 -3.20 11.69
C PRO A 208 -4.87 -4.66 11.28
N THR A 209 -5.60 -5.15 10.29
CA THR A 209 -5.40 -6.51 9.77
C THR A 209 -4.55 -6.47 8.53
N LEU A 210 -3.80 -7.56 8.32
CA LEU A 210 -3.08 -7.74 7.07
C LEU A 210 -4.09 -7.77 5.91
N ALA A 211 -3.97 -6.81 5.01
CA ALA A 211 -4.74 -6.84 3.78
C ALA A 211 -4.31 -8.06 2.96
N ARG A 212 -5.29 -8.81 2.46
CA ARG A 212 -5.04 -9.95 1.59
C ARG A 212 -4.95 -9.49 0.16
N SER A 213 -3.77 -9.08 -0.29
CA SER A 213 -3.53 -8.94 -1.73
C SER A 213 -3.29 -10.33 -2.35
N SER A 214 -3.55 -10.48 -3.63
CA SER A 214 -3.56 -11.74 -4.36
C SER A 214 -2.26 -12.56 -4.27
N SER A 215 -1.14 -11.95 -3.95
CA SER A 215 0.17 -12.61 -3.90
C SER A 215 0.99 -12.35 -2.64
N LEU A 216 0.77 -11.23 -1.94
CA LEU A 216 1.57 -10.83 -0.79
C LEU A 216 0.67 -10.24 0.30
N TYR A 217 0.78 -10.74 1.53
CA TYR A 217 0.25 -10.03 2.69
C TYR A 217 1.15 -8.83 2.92
N ARG A 218 0.66 -7.62 2.67
CA ARG A 218 1.36 -6.41 3.02
C ARG A 218 1.07 -6.09 4.47
N ALA A 219 2.08 -6.19 5.30
CA ALA A 219 2.04 -5.77 6.70
C ALA A 219 2.35 -4.27 6.80
N GLU A 220 1.72 -3.45 5.95
CA GLU A 220 1.95 -2.01 5.92
C GLU A 220 1.26 -1.31 7.09
N ASP A 221 0.10 -1.81 7.50
CA ASP A 221 -0.65 -1.28 8.63
C ASP A 221 -0.27 -1.98 9.93
N CYS A 222 0.34 -1.23 10.84
CA CYS A 222 0.74 -1.75 12.15
C CYS A 222 0.66 -0.67 13.23
N ILE A 223 0.49 -1.11 14.47
CA ILE A 223 0.56 -0.27 15.67
C ILE A 223 1.52 -0.94 16.64
N ASP A 224 2.75 -0.44 16.67
CA ASP A 224 3.81 -0.91 17.54
C ASP A 224 4.26 0.19 18.52
N PRO A 225 4.92 -0.15 19.63
CA PRO A 225 5.43 0.85 20.58
C PRO A 225 6.38 1.88 19.96
N ASN A 226 7.17 1.49 18.95
CA ASN A 226 8.21 2.33 18.34
C ASN A 226 7.88 2.74 16.91
N TYR A 227 6.79 2.21 16.33
CA TYR A 227 6.39 2.54 14.97
C TYR A 227 4.90 2.30 14.75
N ILE A 228 4.23 3.25 14.12
CA ILE A 228 2.84 3.15 13.71
C ILE A 228 2.78 3.47 12.22
N SER A 229 2.05 2.66 11.46
CA SER A 229 1.75 2.89 10.04
C SER A 229 0.31 2.48 9.79
N LEU A 230 -0.49 3.40 9.24
CA LEU A 230 -1.92 3.20 9.00
C LEU A 230 -2.32 3.87 7.69
N SER A 231 -2.88 3.11 6.77
CA SER A 231 -3.55 3.64 5.58
C SER A 231 -4.88 4.30 5.93
N ALA A 232 -5.46 5.07 5.02
CA ALA A 232 -6.73 5.74 5.25
C ALA A 232 -7.84 4.78 5.72
N ALA A 233 -7.97 3.61 5.08
CA ALA A 233 -8.97 2.60 5.45
C ALA A 233 -8.72 1.96 6.82
N SER A 234 -7.49 2.03 7.33
CA SER A 234 -7.09 1.56 8.66
C SER A 234 -7.10 2.68 9.72
N LEU A 235 -7.25 3.94 9.29
CA LEU A 235 -7.44 5.07 10.19
C LEU A 235 -8.91 5.28 10.53
N PHE A 236 -9.79 5.30 9.51
CA PHE A 236 -11.20 5.64 9.71
C PHE A 236 -12.13 4.93 8.75
N PRO A 237 -13.45 4.88 9.08
CA PRO A 237 -14.47 4.44 8.16
C PRO A 237 -14.54 5.37 6.94
N LEU A 238 -14.42 4.83 5.74
CA LEU A 238 -14.53 5.57 4.49
C LEU A 238 -16.00 5.55 4.03
N LEU A 239 -16.69 6.67 4.22
CA LEU A 239 -18.08 6.83 3.77
C LEU A 239 -18.11 6.90 2.23
N ASN A 240 -19.00 6.15 1.61
CA ASN A 240 -19.20 6.21 0.17
C ASN A 240 -20.23 7.30 -0.22
N ASN A 241 -20.18 7.74 -1.47
CA ASN A 241 -21.18 8.63 -2.08
C ASN A 241 -21.47 9.91 -1.27
N TYR A 242 -20.41 10.68 -0.97
CA TYR A 242 -20.57 11.97 -0.33
C TYR A 242 -19.87 13.11 -1.10
N TYR A 243 -20.34 14.32 -0.88
CA TYR A 243 -19.73 15.55 -1.35
C TYR A 243 -19.40 16.46 -0.16
N ILE A 244 -18.16 16.92 -0.10
CA ILE A 244 -17.71 17.92 0.87
C ILE A 244 -17.08 19.10 0.13
N PRO A 245 -17.69 20.32 0.21
CA PRO A 245 -17.25 21.47 -0.57
C PRO A 245 -15.81 21.91 -0.28
N GLN A 246 -15.40 21.86 0.97
CA GLN A 246 -14.07 22.32 1.39
C GLN A 246 -12.98 21.25 1.24
N LYS A 247 -13.33 19.99 1.00
CA LYS A 247 -12.41 18.84 0.90
C LYS A 247 -11.41 18.75 2.05
N ILE A 248 -11.81 19.11 3.27
CA ILE A 248 -10.97 19.10 4.48
C ILE A 248 -11.63 18.32 5.61
N ALA A 249 -10.80 17.62 6.39
CA ALA A 249 -11.17 16.95 7.62
C ALA A 249 -10.24 17.38 8.76
N GLU A 250 -10.80 17.51 9.97
CA GLU A 250 -10.04 17.70 11.20
C GLU A 250 -9.70 16.36 11.80
N VAL A 251 -8.44 16.16 12.17
CA VAL A 251 -7.94 14.89 12.71
C VAL A 251 -7.22 15.12 14.03
N GLU A 252 -7.61 14.36 15.04
CA GLU A 252 -6.92 14.25 16.31
C GLU A 252 -6.39 12.83 16.48
N ILE A 253 -5.07 12.68 16.67
CA ILE A 253 -4.45 11.37 16.85
C ILE A 253 -3.62 11.34 18.13
N THR A 254 -3.96 10.42 19.03
CA THR A 254 -3.23 10.19 20.29
C THR A 254 -2.28 8.99 20.11
N ILE A 255 -0.98 9.28 20.28
CA ILE A 255 0.13 8.30 20.13
C ILE A 255 1.12 8.42 21.30
N PRO A 256 2.08 7.48 21.46
CA PRO A 256 3.19 7.62 22.39
C PRO A 256 3.96 8.92 22.21
N ALA A 257 4.29 9.58 23.32
CA ALA A 257 4.88 10.93 23.32
C ALA A 257 6.28 11.01 22.67
N HIS A 258 6.99 9.87 22.57
CA HIS A 258 8.34 9.79 21.98
C HIS A 258 8.33 9.63 20.46
N LEU A 259 7.17 9.35 19.83
CA LEU A 259 7.05 9.20 18.39
C LEU A 259 6.76 10.55 17.73
N THR A 260 7.36 10.76 16.57
CA THR A 260 7.10 11.88 15.68
C THR A 260 6.05 11.45 14.65
N PRO A 261 4.87 12.08 14.60
CA PRO A 261 3.83 11.75 13.62
C PRO A 261 4.07 12.42 12.29
N LEU A 262 3.69 11.73 11.23
CA LEU A 262 3.60 12.24 9.87
C LEU A 262 2.23 11.87 9.31
N LEU A 263 1.57 12.82 8.71
CA LEU A 263 0.30 12.63 8.02
C LEU A 263 0.47 13.15 6.58
N SER A 264 0.14 12.33 5.61
CA SER A 264 0.23 12.72 4.21
C SER A 264 -0.57 14.00 3.96
N TYR A 265 0.00 14.95 3.23
CA TYR A 265 -0.61 16.23 2.87
C TYR A 265 -1.04 17.13 4.05
N ALA A 266 -0.52 16.91 5.25
CA ALA A 266 -0.82 17.75 6.38
C ALA A 266 0.37 17.87 7.34
N THR A 267 0.52 19.06 7.91
CA THR A 267 1.52 19.30 8.95
C THR A 267 0.89 19.06 10.32
N MET A 268 1.45 18.12 11.07
CA MET A 268 1.07 17.87 12.46
C MET A 268 1.97 18.68 13.39
N SER A 269 1.68 19.97 13.54
CA SER A 269 2.51 20.90 14.34
C SER A 269 1.97 21.16 15.73
N ASN A 270 0.66 21.01 15.94
CA ASN A 270 0.00 21.28 17.21
C ASN A 270 -0.25 19.99 17.98
N PHE A 271 0.12 19.97 19.26
CA PHE A 271 -0.16 18.82 20.13
C PHE A 271 -0.47 19.26 21.56
N VAL A 272 -1.20 18.38 22.26
CA VAL A 272 -1.41 18.45 23.70
C VAL A 272 -0.67 17.27 24.33
N ASP A 273 0.21 17.56 25.31
CA ASP A 273 0.83 16.50 26.12
C ASP A 273 -0.16 16.07 27.20
N ASN A 274 -0.52 14.79 27.19
CA ASN A 274 -1.53 14.24 28.11
C ASN A 274 -0.96 13.92 29.51
N GLY A 275 0.35 14.05 29.73
CA GLY A 275 1.04 13.77 31.00
C GLY A 275 1.10 12.30 31.41
N ASN A 276 0.62 11.38 30.55
CA ASN A 276 0.59 9.94 30.78
C ASN A 276 1.49 9.16 29.80
N GLY A 277 2.47 9.83 29.19
CA GLY A 277 3.36 9.24 28.17
C GLY A 277 2.78 9.22 26.76
N THR A 278 1.66 9.92 26.53
CA THR A 278 1.07 10.11 25.21
C THR A 278 0.91 11.58 24.84
N LYS A 279 0.85 11.87 23.55
CA LYS A 279 0.51 13.17 22.99
C LYS A 279 -0.66 13.04 22.03
N THR A 280 -1.58 14.01 22.06
CA THR A 280 -2.66 14.15 21.08
C THR A 280 -2.27 15.23 20.08
N TRP A 281 -2.08 14.84 18.85
CA TRP A 281 -1.71 15.70 17.73
C TRP A 281 -2.94 16.08 16.92
N GLN A 282 -2.94 17.31 16.40
CA GLN A 282 -4.04 17.86 15.61
C GLN A 282 -3.54 18.22 14.20
N ALA A 283 -4.35 17.93 13.21
CA ALA A 283 -4.12 18.30 11.82
C ALA A 283 -5.43 18.60 11.10
N VAL A 284 -5.30 19.31 10.00
CA VAL A 284 -6.36 19.51 9.01
C VAL A 284 -5.85 18.98 7.69
N CYS A 285 -6.58 18.06 7.07
CA CYS A 285 -6.10 17.34 5.89
C CYS A 285 -7.23 17.02 4.90
N HIS A 286 -6.86 16.52 3.73
CA HIS A 286 -7.84 16.03 2.75
C HIS A 286 -8.40 14.68 3.19
N PRO A 287 -9.73 14.45 3.16
CA PRO A 287 -10.36 13.26 3.74
C PRO A 287 -10.11 11.95 2.99
N TYR A 288 -9.63 12.00 1.73
CA TYR A 288 -9.50 10.81 0.88
C TYR A 288 -8.09 10.23 0.81
N VAL A 289 -7.08 11.02 1.11
CA VAL A 289 -5.68 10.61 0.92
C VAL A 289 -4.94 10.85 2.22
N MET A 290 -4.98 9.87 3.10
CA MET A 290 -4.34 9.97 4.40
C MET A 290 -3.61 8.68 4.74
N ASP A 291 -2.30 8.71 4.57
CA ASP A 291 -1.41 7.74 5.21
C ASP A 291 -0.84 8.40 6.46
N PHE A 292 -0.94 7.69 7.56
CA PHE A 292 -0.39 8.10 8.84
C PHE A 292 0.77 7.19 9.22
N THR A 293 1.88 7.80 9.60
CA THR A 293 2.97 7.09 10.24
C THR A 293 3.43 7.82 11.48
N ALA A 294 4.01 7.11 12.43
CA ALA A 294 4.71 7.71 13.56
C ALA A 294 5.91 6.85 13.93
N GLY A 295 7.07 7.48 14.13
CA GLY A 295 8.33 6.78 14.38
C GLY A 295 9.38 7.66 15.04
N ASP A 296 10.53 7.08 15.35
CA ASP A 296 11.73 7.84 15.74
C ASP A 296 12.43 8.31 14.47
N TYR A 297 11.93 9.44 13.93
CA TYR A 297 12.39 10.01 12.67
C TYR A 297 13.41 11.12 12.83
N VAL A 298 14.31 11.21 11.86
CA VAL A 298 15.04 12.42 11.53
C VAL A 298 14.32 13.12 10.38
N ILE A 299 14.09 14.41 10.51
CA ILE A 299 13.52 15.26 9.45
C ILE A 299 14.65 16.20 9.01
N ASP A 300 15.04 16.07 7.76
CA ASP A 300 16.09 16.85 7.12
C ASP A 300 15.48 17.67 5.98
N THR A 301 15.43 18.99 6.13
CA THR A 301 14.85 19.86 5.11
C THR A 301 15.92 20.25 4.09
N ILE A 302 15.70 19.89 2.84
CA ILE A 302 16.57 20.17 1.70
C ILE A 302 15.87 21.21 0.82
N SER A 303 16.51 22.34 0.55
CA SER A 303 15.96 23.36 -0.33
C SER A 303 16.56 23.23 -1.72
N VAL A 304 15.69 23.13 -2.73
CA VAL A 304 16.07 23.13 -4.15
C VAL A 304 15.29 24.24 -4.83
N GLU A 305 15.98 25.29 -5.26
CA GLU A 305 15.37 26.52 -5.74
C GLU A 305 14.31 27.10 -4.78
N ASP A 306 13.03 27.10 -5.18
CA ASP A 306 11.90 27.61 -4.40
C ASP A 306 11.15 26.49 -3.66
N LEU A 307 11.64 25.25 -3.67
CA LEU A 307 11.01 24.06 -3.10
C LEU A 307 11.73 23.62 -1.82
N ASP A 308 10.99 23.53 -0.72
CA ASP A 308 11.46 22.88 0.50
C ASP A 308 11.00 21.42 0.53
N ILE A 309 11.96 20.51 0.66
CA ILE A 309 11.78 19.07 0.66
C ILE A 309 12.09 18.54 2.05
N ASP A 310 11.11 17.95 2.71
CA ASP A 310 11.34 17.24 3.96
C ASP A 310 11.71 15.79 3.67
N PHE A 311 13.00 15.49 3.77
CA PHE A 311 13.51 14.13 3.71
C PHE A 311 13.46 13.51 5.11
N VAL A 312 12.60 12.50 5.28
CA VAL A 312 12.28 11.86 6.55
C VAL A 312 12.71 10.41 6.53
N TYR A 313 13.57 10.03 7.46
CA TYR A 313 14.10 8.68 7.59
C TYR A 313 14.22 8.27 9.06
N GLY A 314 14.27 6.96 9.30
CA GLY A 314 14.45 6.41 10.64
C GLY A 314 15.80 6.83 11.23
N LYS A 315 15.83 7.24 12.49
CA LYS A 315 17.04 7.70 13.18
C LYS A 315 18.18 6.68 13.15
N ALA A 316 17.85 5.39 13.07
CA ALA A 316 18.86 4.34 12.92
C ALA A 316 19.68 4.45 11.63
N TYR A 317 19.17 5.14 10.61
CA TYR A 317 19.82 5.36 9.32
C TYR A 317 20.61 6.67 9.26
N GLN A 318 20.65 7.45 10.32
CA GLN A 318 21.25 8.80 10.30
C GLN A 318 22.71 8.78 9.83
N SER A 319 23.56 7.90 10.38
CA SER A 319 24.97 7.81 9.98
C SER A 319 25.14 7.44 8.51
N ILE A 320 24.29 6.54 8.00
CA ILE A 320 24.33 6.11 6.60
C ILE A 320 23.97 7.26 5.67
N VAL A 321 22.92 8.02 6.02
CA VAL A 321 22.48 9.18 5.23
C VAL A 321 23.53 10.30 5.27
N GLU A 322 24.18 10.52 6.40
CA GLU A 322 25.25 11.53 6.54
C GLU A 322 26.52 11.18 5.76
N GLU A 323 26.85 9.90 5.62
CA GLU A 323 28.03 9.39 4.92
C GLU A 323 27.79 9.14 3.42
N SER A 324 26.53 9.15 2.96
CA SER A 324 26.16 8.88 1.58
C SER A 324 25.91 10.17 0.78
N ASN A 325 25.70 10.02 -0.54
CA ASN A 325 25.35 11.11 -1.44
C ASN A 325 23.84 11.28 -1.63
N VAL A 326 23.00 10.70 -0.77
CA VAL A 326 21.53 10.69 -0.93
C VAL A 326 20.93 12.09 -0.99
N ARG A 327 21.46 13.04 -0.20
CA ARG A 327 21.01 14.45 -0.27
C ARG A 327 21.30 15.07 -1.62
N GLN A 328 22.48 14.80 -2.19
CA GLN A 328 22.83 15.28 -3.52
C GLN A 328 21.95 14.65 -4.58
N ALA A 329 21.64 13.36 -4.50
CA ALA A 329 20.72 12.69 -5.41
C ALA A 329 19.33 13.32 -5.40
N ILE A 330 18.82 13.75 -4.24
CA ILE A 330 17.57 14.51 -4.15
C ILE A 330 17.68 15.84 -4.91
N VAL A 331 18.75 16.60 -4.67
CA VAL A 331 18.99 17.87 -5.37
C VAL A 331 19.07 17.66 -6.89
N ASP A 332 19.81 16.64 -7.32
CA ASP A 332 20.00 16.33 -8.74
C ASP A 332 18.67 16.01 -9.43
N VAL A 333 17.81 15.20 -8.82
CA VAL A 333 16.48 14.87 -9.38
C VAL A 333 15.62 16.12 -9.59
N PHE A 334 15.47 16.93 -8.54
CA PHE A 334 14.58 18.11 -8.61
C PHE A 334 15.14 19.21 -9.50
N THR A 335 16.46 19.38 -9.56
CA THR A 335 17.10 20.31 -10.49
C THR A 335 16.91 19.83 -11.92
N TYR A 336 17.29 18.57 -12.21
CA TYR A 336 17.18 18.00 -13.55
C TYR A 336 15.75 18.06 -14.10
N CYS A 337 14.79 17.53 -13.36
CA CYS A 337 13.40 17.50 -13.81
C CYS A 337 12.79 18.91 -13.91
N GLY A 338 13.17 19.83 -13.02
CA GLY A 338 12.78 21.24 -13.11
C GLY A 338 13.28 21.93 -14.38
N GLU A 339 14.51 21.66 -14.79
CA GLU A 339 15.13 22.22 -15.99
C GLU A 339 14.57 21.58 -17.27
N HIS A 340 14.36 20.25 -17.28
CA HIS A 340 13.94 19.52 -18.48
C HIS A 340 12.44 19.51 -18.71
N TYR A 341 11.63 19.37 -17.64
CA TYR A 341 10.16 19.21 -17.76
C TYR A 341 9.38 20.40 -17.24
N GLY A 342 9.99 21.22 -16.37
CA GLY A 342 9.36 22.40 -15.78
C GLY A 342 9.09 22.25 -14.30
N LYS A 343 8.80 23.37 -13.65
CA LYS A 343 8.59 23.44 -12.19
C LYS A 343 7.30 22.75 -11.77
N LEU A 344 7.32 22.14 -10.60
CA LEU A 344 6.13 21.54 -9.99
C LEU A 344 5.11 22.62 -9.62
N PRO A 345 3.88 22.56 -10.14
CA PRO A 345 2.90 23.64 -9.98
C PRO A 345 2.37 23.81 -8.56
N TRP A 346 2.39 22.73 -7.78
CA TRP A 346 1.92 22.69 -6.40
C TRP A 346 3.01 23.05 -5.39
N ALA A 347 4.28 23.16 -5.80
CA ALA A 347 5.43 23.39 -4.92
C ALA A 347 5.39 24.73 -4.16
N LYS A 348 4.58 25.68 -4.62
CA LYS A 348 4.47 27.00 -3.94
C LYS A 348 3.78 26.96 -2.59
N ASP A 349 2.83 26.04 -2.41
CA ASP A 349 1.92 26.02 -1.26
C ASP A 349 2.08 24.76 -0.40
N ASN A 350 2.83 23.77 -0.87
CA ASN A 350 2.99 22.48 -0.20
C ASN A 350 4.47 22.09 -0.04
N ARG A 351 4.80 21.55 1.11
CA ARG A 351 6.08 20.88 1.33
C ARG A 351 6.01 19.51 0.66
N LEU A 352 7.06 19.16 -0.05
CA LEU A 352 7.24 17.79 -0.51
C LEU A 352 7.76 16.93 0.63
N LEU A 353 7.11 15.81 0.85
CA LEU A 353 7.54 14.82 1.83
C LEU A 353 8.19 13.63 1.12
N LEU A 354 9.46 13.40 1.42
CA LEU A 354 10.22 12.22 1.00
C LEU A 354 10.41 11.33 2.23
N GLN A 355 9.76 10.16 2.27
CA GLN A 355 9.65 9.39 3.49
C GLN A 355 10.14 7.96 3.34
N GLN A 356 11.04 7.54 4.22
CA GLN A 356 11.35 6.14 4.45
C GLN A 356 10.27 5.48 5.30
N ARG A 357 9.82 4.29 4.90
CA ARG A 357 8.86 3.45 5.64
C ARG A 357 9.50 2.16 6.10
N SER A 358 8.96 1.64 7.21
CA SER A 358 9.37 0.34 7.74
C SER A 358 8.96 -0.79 6.79
N SER A 359 9.89 -1.40 6.14
CA SER A 359 9.77 -2.71 5.48
C SER A 359 11.10 -3.10 4.84
N MET A 360 11.44 -4.38 4.90
CA MET A 360 12.58 -4.96 4.19
C MET A 360 12.20 -5.46 2.79
N VAL A 361 11.07 -5.05 2.25
CA VAL A 361 10.69 -5.31 0.86
C VAL A 361 11.28 -4.21 -0.01
N MET A 362 11.81 -4.55 -1.17
CA MET A 362 12.23 -3.55 -2.18
C MET A 362 11.00 -2.89 -2.78
N GLY A 363 11.05 -1.58 -2.95
CA GLY A 363 10.01 -0.82 -3.63
C GLY A 363 9.74 0.54 -2.99
N GLY A 364 8.88 1.27 -3.65
CA GLY A 364 8.39 2.57 -3.22
C GLY A 364 7.01 2.84 -3.79
N TYR A 365 6.50 4.00 -3.54
CA TYR A 365 5.33 4.56 -4.19
C TYR A 365 5.27 6.08 -4.01
N ALA A 366 4.62 6.73 -4.94
CA ALA A 366 4.51 8.17 -4.93
C ALA A 366 3.07 8.64 -5.12
N HIS A 367 2.79 9.76 -4.48
CA HIS A 367 1.58 10.55 -4.66
C HIS A 367 1.96 12.02 -4.80
N PRO A 368 1.08 12.90 -5.26
CA PRO A 368 1.37 14.32 -5.31
C PRO A 368 1.85 14.86 -3.96
N GLY A 369 3.05 15.43 -3.92
CA GLY A 369 3.64 15.96 -2.69
C GLY A 369 4.22 14.93 -1.71
N LEU A 370 4.20 13.64 -2.07
CA LEU A 370 4.69 12.55 -1.24
C LEU A 370 5.40 11.49 -2.09
N SER A 371 6.65 11.16 -1.75
CA SER A 371 7.31 9.95 -2.25
C SER A 371 7.79 9.11 -1.08
N GLN A 372 7.59 7.80 -1.14
CA GLN A 372 7.90 6.89 -0.05
C GLN A 372 8.72 5.71 -0.54
N TRP A 373 9.66 5.27 0.27
CA TRP A 373 10.48 4.08 0.03
C TRP A 373 10.51 3.17 1.24
N PHE A 374 10.69 1.89 0.99
CA PHE A 374 10.97 0.93 2.04
C PHE A 374 12.43 0.96 2.47
N GLU A 375 12.73 0.45 3.65
CA GLU A 375 14.05 0.50 4.28
C GLU A 375 15.19 0.00 3.41
N THR A 376 14.96 -1.05 2.61
CA THR A 376 15.97 -1.65 1.73
C THR A 376 16.51 -0.68 0.67
N VAL A 377 15.72 0.31 0.27
CA VAL A 377 16.14 1.33 -0.70
C VAL A 377 17.22 2.23 -0.10
N LEU A 378 17.16 2.52 1.20
CA LEU A 378 18.13 3.31 1.94
C LEU A 378 19.10 2.42 2.75
N SER A 379 19.39 1.22 2.29
CA SER A 379 20.37 0.35 2.96
C SER A 379 21.81 0.82 2.72
N PRO A 380 22.77 0.47 3.60
CA PRO A 380 24.18 0.79 3.40
C PRO A 380 24.73 0.28 2.06
N ASP A 381 24.34 -0.94 1.69
CA ASP A 381 24.77 -1.56 0.42
C ASP A 381 24.26 -0.83 -0.81
N THR A 382 23.12 -0.16 -0.69
CA THR A 382 22.49 0.62 -1.75
C THR A 382 23.09 2.01 -1.88
N LEU A 383 23.30 2.66 -0.74
CA LEU A 383 23.75 4.06 -0.70
C LEU A 383 25.27 4.21 -0.80
N SER A 384 26.05 3.17 -0.45
CA SER A 384 27.53 3.24 -0.41
C SER A 384 28.22 2.91 -1.73
N ASP A 385 27.50 2.29 -2.68
CA ASP A 385 28.08 1.93 -3.96
C ASP A 385 27.21 2.45 -5.13
N PRO A 386 27.57 3.59 -5.72
CA PRO A 386 26.86 4.14 -6.86
C PRO A 386 26.89 3.23 -8.10
N ASN A 387 27.78 2.22 -8.12
CA ASN A 387 27.85 1.25 -9.20
C ASN A 387 27.09 -0.05 -8.90
N LYS A 388 26.65 -0.25 -7.68
CA LYS A 388 25.84 -1.41 -7.30
C LYS A 388 24.37 -1.20 -7.61
N GLY A 389 24.03 -1.64 -8.77
CA GLY A 389 22.68 -1.95 -9.09
C GLY A 389 21.82 -0.70 -9.31
N ALA A 390 21.66 -0.37 -10.55
CA ALA A 390 20.64 0.55 -11.01
C ALA A 390 19.29 0.35 -10.29
N SER A 391 18.98 -0.86 -9.85
CA SER A 391 17.69 -1.18 -9.25
C SER A 391 17.40 -0.44 -7.94
N ALA A 392 18.37 -0.26 -7.06
CA ALA A 392 18.07 0.38 -5.77
C ALA A 392 18.19 1.90 -5.84
N THR A 393 19.18 2.43 -6.56
CA THR A 393 19.25 3.85 -6.90
C THR A 393 18.09 4.24 -7.81
N GLU A 394 17.69 3.34 -8.71
CA GLU A 394 16.56 3.53 -9.59
C GLU A 394 15.26 3.76 -8.81
N VAL A 395 14.91 2.89 -7.86
CA VAL A 395 13.67 3.07 -7.06
C VAL A 395 13.67 4.40 -6.34
N PHE A 396 14.80 4.80 -5.76
CA PHE A 396 14.91 6.08 -5.04
C PHE A 396 14.64 7.28 -5.96
N ILE A 397 15.27 7.32 -7.13
CA ILE A 397 15.11 8.37 -8.12
C ILE A 397 13.71 8.30 -8.75
N HIS A 398 13.27 7.12 -9.12
CA HIS A 398 11.99 6.85 -9.76
C HIS A 398 10.80 7.41 -8.97
N GLU A 399 10.72 7.13 -7.67
CA GLU A 399 9.61 7.62 -6.85
C GLU A 399 9.59 9.16 -6.72
N MET A 400 10.74 9.82 -6.82
CA MET A 400 10.76 11.29 -6.86
C MET A 400 10.28 11.82 -8.21
N ILE A 401 10.64 11.17 -9.31
CA ILE A 401 10.26 11.59 -10.66
C ILE A 401 8.76 11.44 -10.91
N HIS A 402 8.08 10.55 -10.19
CA HIS A 402 6.62 10.49 -10.20
C HIS A 402 5.92 11.79 -9.80
N GLN A 403 6.62 12.75 -9.22
CA GLN A 403 6.06 14.08 -8.98
C GLN A 403 5.73 14.82 -10.29
N TRP A 404 6.37 14.45 -11.41
CA TRP A 404 6.05 14.95 -12.77
C TRP A 404 5.11 13.99 -13.52
N TRP A 405 5.34 12.69 -13.43
CA TRP A 405 4.61 11.66 -14.17
C TRP A 405 3.89 10.73 -13.21
N GLY A 406 2.58 10.71 -13.22
CA GLY A 406 1.78 9.78 -12.45
C GLY A 406 1.13 10.31 -11.16
N GLY A 407 1.65 11.35 -10.56
CA GLY A 407 1.08 11.95 -9.34
C GLY A 407 -0.12 12.86 -9.64
N LEU A 408 0.03 14.17 -9.44
CA LEU A 408 -0.88 15.19 -10.02
C LEU A 408 -0.66 15.32 -11.52
N GLY A 409 0.23 14.51 -12.03
CA GLY A 409 0.62 14.48 -13.39
C GLY A 409 -0.36 13.70 -14.24
N LEU A 410 0.14 13.40 -15.40
CA LEU A 410 -0.58 12.80 -16.49
C LEU A 410 -0.64 11.29 -16.28
N VAL A 411 -1.78 10.79 -15.81
CA VAL A 411 -2.02 9.35 -15.66
C VAL A 411 -3.03 8.89 -16.69
N CYS A 412 -2.71 7.81 -17.38
CA CYS A 412 -3.64 7.07 -18.21
C CYS A 412 -3.86 5.67 -17.63
N THR A 413 -5.07 5.41 -17.16
CA THR A 413 -5.46 4.10 -16.63
C THR A 413 -5.96 3.14 -17.70
N GLU A 414 -6.47 3.65 -18.83
CA GLU A 414 -6.94 2.81 -19.94
C GLU A 414 -5.81 2.12 -20.68
N ASP A 415 -4.66 2.81 -20.85
CA ASP A 415 -3.47 2.30 -21.51
C ASP A 415 -2.47 1.68 -20.51
N GLU A 416 -2.95 1.07 -19.45
CA GLU A 416 -2.16 0.33 -18.48
C GLU A 416 -1.05 1.14 -17.79
N LEU A 417 -1.31 2.40 -17.44
CA LEU A 417 -0.38 3.26 -16.69
C LEU A 417 0.95 3.59 -17.41
N TRP A 418 1.03 3.48 -18.73
CA TRP A 418 2.27 3.75 -19.49
C TRP A 418 2.84 5.16 -19.23
N SER A 419 1.98 6.18 -19.10
CA SER A 419 2.37 7.56 -18.85
C SER A 419 2.89 7.80 -17.43
N SER A 420 2.49 6.98 -16.48
CA SER A 420 3.04 7.01 -15.12
C SER A 420 4.40 6.31 -15.08
N GLU A 421 4.41 4.99 -15.25
CA GLU A 421 5.62 4.19 -15.08
C GLU A 421 6.61 4.37 -16.25
N GLY A 422 6.12 4.30 -17.48
CA GLY A 422 6.97 4.37 -18.66
C GLY A 422 7.75 5.70 -18.78
N LEU A 423 7.08 6.84 -18.56
CA LEU A 423 7.73 8.15 -18.56
C LEU A 423 8.67 8.33 -17.36
N THR A 424 8.29 7.79 -16.20
CA THR A 424 9.14 7.88 -15.00
C THR A 424 10.42 7.07 -15.15
N VAL A 425 10.34 5.83 -15.67
CA VAL A 425 11.53 4.99 -15.96
C VAL A 425 12.41 5.63 -17.02
N TYR A 426 11.81 6.14 -18.11
CA TYR A 426 12.56 6.87 -19.13
C TYR A 426 13.28 8.10 -18.55
N SER A 427 12.61 8.90 -17.73
CA SER A 427 13.20 10.08 -17.10
C SER A 427 14.29 9.72 -16.10
N THR A 428 14.11 8.62 -15.36
CA THR A 428 15.14 8.04 -14.48
C THR A 428 16.39 7.66 -15.28
N TYR A 429 16.20 6.95 -16.39
CA TYR A 429 17.29 6.61 -17.30
C TYR A 429 18.04 7.86 -17.81
N ARG A 430 17.32 8.92 -18.18
CA ARG A 430 17.91 10.16 -18.69
C ARG A 430 18.79 10.84 -17.63
N LEU A 431 18.31 10.95 -16.39
CA LEU A 431 19.08 11.49 -15.28
C LEU A 431 20.30 10.61 -14.95
N VAL A 432 20.14 9.30 -14.89
CA VAL A 432 21.25 8.37 -14.64
C VAL A 432 22.30 8.41 -15.73
N LYS A 433 21.88 8.59 -16.99
CA LYS A 433 22.77 8.79 -18.13
C LYS A 433 23.60 10.06 -17.98
N GLU A 434 23.00 11.15 -17.54
CA GLU A 434 23.71 12.42 -17.31
C GLU A 434 24.76 12.28 -16.18
N ILE A 435 24.41 11.61 -15.08
CA ILE A 435 25.28 11.46 -13.92
C ILE A 435 26.40 10.44 -14.16
N TYR A 436 26.09 9.28 -14.74
CA TYR A 436 27.02 8.13 -14.84
C TYR A 436 27.49 7.83 -16.27
N GLY A 437 26.95 8.52 -17.25
CA GLY A 437 27.35 8.43 -18.67
C GLY A 437 26.64 7.35 -19.48
N ASP A 438 26.81 7.44 -20.81
CA ASP A 438 26.13 6.59 -21.79
C ASP A 438 26.35 5.09 -21.58
N ALA A 439 27.58 4.68 -21.29
CA ALA A 439 27.91 3.26 -21.16
C ALA A 439 27.19 2.60 -19.96
N TYR A 440 27.09 3.34 -18.86
CA TYR A 440 26.36 2.88 -17.67
C TYR A 440 24.86 2.77 -17.97
N ALA A 441 24.28 3.83 -18.52
CA ALA A 441 22.85 3.86 -18.84
C ALA A 441 22.47 2.78 -19.89
N GLN A 442 23.35 2.54 -20.88
CA GLN A 442 23.15 1.45 -21.84
C GLN A 442 23.10 0.09 -21.16
N GLN A 443 24.09 -0.22 -20.32
CA GLN A 443 24.22 -1.53 -19.68
C GLN A 443 23.12 -1.82 -18.68
N TYR A 444 22.75 -0.83 -17.83
CA TYR A 444 21.87 -1.07 -16.69
C TYR A 444 20.40 -0.74 -16.96
N TYR A 445 20.11 -0.07 -18.09
CA TYR A 445 18.74 0.26 -18.50
C TYR A 445 18.40 -0.35 -19.86
N VAL A 446 19.01 0.14 -20.92
CA VAL A 446 18.59 -0.21 -22.28
C VAL A 446 18.77 -1.72 -22.56
N ASP A 447 19.91 -2.29 -22.17
CA ASP A 447 20.17 -3.73 -22.38
C ASP A 447 19.24 -4.58 -21.50
N VAL A 448 19.00 -4.17 -20.26
CA VAL A 448 18.06 -4.85 -19.34
C VAL A 448 16.63 -4.81 -19.90
N TRP A 449 16.20 -3.66 -20.40
CA TRP A 449 14.87 -3.53 -21.03
C TRP A 449 14.73 -4.43 -22.26
N LYS A 450 15.75 -4.45 -23.12
CA LYS A 450 15.76 -5.31 -24.32
C LYS A 450 15.69 -6.78 -23.96
N ASP A 451 16.50 -7.22 -23.01
CA ASP A 451 16.51 -8.61 -22.55
C ASP A 451 15.15 -9.03 -21.96
N ALA A 452 14.53 -8.15 -21.14
CA ALA A 452 13.22 -8.43 -20.55
C ALA A 452 12.11 -8.54 -21.62
N VAL A 453 12.09 -7.64 -22.61
CA VAL A 453 11.12 -7.67 -23.71
C VAL A 453 11.35 -8.88 -24.61
N GLU A 454 12.60 -9.23 -24.89
CA GLU A 454 12.92 -10.45 -25.67
C GLU A 454 12.47 -11.71 -24.94
N MET A 455 12.75 -11.82 -23.63
CA MET A 455 12.27 -12.93 -22.80
C MET A 455 10.73 -13.03 -22.79
N GLN A 456 10.03 -11.90 -22.69
CA GLN A 456 8.57 -11.85 -22.75
C GLN A 456 8.08 -12.37 -24.12
N ASN A 457 8.64 -11.86 -25.23
CA ASN A 457 8.28 -12.26 -26.59
C ASN A 457 8.55 -13.75 -26.85
N GLN A 458 9.60 -14.32 -26.22
CA GLN A 458 9.95 -15.74 -26.34
C GLN A 458 9.13 -16.64 -25.43
N SER A 459 8.38 -16.13 -24.47
CA SER A 459 7.61 -16.94 -23.54
C SER A 459 6.54 -17.77 -24.27
N PHE A 460 6.27 -18.98 -23.78
CA PHE A 460 5.32 -19.89 -24.42
C PHE A 460 3.93 -19.25 -24.56
N TYR A 461 3.41 -18.64 -23.49
CA TYR A 461 2.06 -18.08 -23.49
C TYR A 461 1.93 -16.81 -24.33
N ASN A 462 2.99 -16.02 -24.50
CA ASN A 462 2.96 -14.85 -25.38
C ASN A 462 3.03 -15.26 -26.86
N ARG A 463 3.69 -16.38 -27.15
CA ARG A 463 3.69 -16.98 -28.51
C ARG A 463 2.43 -17.80 -28.82
N HIS A 464 1.73 -18.24 -27.79
CA HIS A 464 0.57 -19.11 -27.88
C HIS A 464 -0.55 -18.64 -26.96
N PRO A 465 -1.10 -17.43 -27.17
CA PRO A 465 -2.10 -16.83 -26.28
C PRO A 465 -3.39 -17.67 -26.21
N GLU A 466 -3.66 -18.51 -27.21
CA GLU A 466 -4.79 -19.44 -27.23
C GLU A 466 -4.81 -20.43 -26.06
N TYR A 467 -3.67 -20.64 -25.39
CA TYR A 467 -3.58 -21.53 -24.22
C TYR A 467 -3.79 -20.79 -22.89
N ILE A 468 -3.78 -19.46 -22.86
CA ILE A 468 -3.98 -18.69 -21.62
C ILE A 468 -5.33 -19.01 -20.94
N PRO A 469 -6.46 -19.09 -21.68
CA PRO A 469 -7.75 -19.43 -21.08
C PRO A 469 -7.84 -20.83 -20.46
N LEU A 470 -6.86 -21.70 -20.74
CA LEU A 470 -6.78 -23.06 -20.16
C LEU A 470 -6.05 -23.08 -18.80
N LEU A 471 -5.40 -21.97 -18.43
CA LEU A 471 -4.75 -21.85 -17.12
C LEU A 471 -5.82 -21.62 -16.03
N PRO A 472 -5.57 -22.09 -14.79
CA PRO A 472 -6.36 -21.66 -13.66
C PRO A 472 -6.30 -20.14 -13.49
N ASP A 473 -7.38 -19.50 -13.03
CA ASP A 473 -7.52 -18.05 -12.92
C ASP A 473 -6.35 -17.36 -12.19
N LEU A 474 -5.82 -17.99 -11.13
CA LEU A 474 -4.65 -17.49 -10.43
C LEU A 474 -3.42 -17.33 -11.33
N TYR A 475 -3.16 -18.34 -12.19
CA TYR A 475 -2.01 -18.29 -13.09
C TYR A 475 -2.23 -17.32 -14.26
N GLN A 476 -3.48 -17.16 -14.72
CA GLN A 476 -3.81 -16.12 -15.70
C GLN A 476 -3.53 -14.74 -15.11
N THR A 477 -3.97 -14.50 -13.88
CA THR A 477 -3.73 -13.23 -13.17
C THR A 477 -2.23 -12.98 -12.98
N GLU A 478 -1.46 -13.98 -12.53
CA GLU A 478 0.00 -13.84 -12.35
C GLU A 478 0.72 -13.55 -13.67
N LEU A 479 0.30 -14.21 -14.76
CA LEU A 479 0.87 -13.99 -16.10
C LEU A 479 0.56 -12.57 -16.60
N ASN A 480 -0.67 -12.10 -16.42
CA ASN A 480 -1.08 -10.75 -16.82
C ASN A 480 -0.32 -9.69 -16.03
N LEU A 481 -0.17 -9.86 -14.71
CA LEU A 481 0.61 -8.95 -13.87
C LEU A 481 2.08 -8.91 -14.29
N SER A 482 2.68 -10.07 -14.60
CA SER A 482 4.06 -10.14 -15.09
C SER A 482 4.23 -9.46 -16.44
N ASN A 483 3.32 -9.70 -17.37
CA ASN A 483 3.36 -9.07 -18.69
C ASN A 483 3.14 -7.55 -18.59
N SER A 484 2.20 -7.11 -17.76
CA SER A 484 1.95 -5.70 -17.49
C SER A 484 3.20 -5.03 -16.90
N GLY A 485 3.87 -5.64 -15.92
CA GLY A 485 5.12 -5.11 -15.37
C GLY A 485 6.21 -4.94 -16.43
N ILE A 486 6.43 -5.94 -17.29
CA ILE A 486 7.41 -5.84 -18.38
C ILE A 486 7.02 -4.75 -19.38
N ASN A 487 5.74 -4.61 -19.69
CA ASN A 487 5.27 -3.56 -20.59
C ASN A 487 5.55 -2.17 -20.03
N HIS A 488 5.23 -1.92 -18.75
CA HIS A 488 5.38 -0.60 -18.13
C HIS A 488 6.85 -0.21 -17.91
N TYR A 489 7.64 -1.13 -17.34
CA TYR A 489 8.99 -0.81 -16.87
C TYR A 489 10.10 -1.10 -17.89
N ASN A 490 9.80 -1.83 -18.99
CA ASN A 490 10.82 -2.20 -19.96
C ASN A 490 10.41 -1.83 -21.40
N ARG A 491 9.23 -2.23 -21.85
CA ARG A 491 8.79 -2.00 -23.24
C ARG A 491 8.47 -0.52 -23.48
N MET A 492 7.73 0.15 -22.59
CA MET A 492 7.37 1.55 -22.76
C MET A 492 8.58 2.48 -22.76
N PRO A 493 9.57 2.37 -21.86
CA PRO A 493 10.80 3.16 -21.96
C PRO A 493 11.55 2.97 -23.28
N LEU A 494 11.60 1.74 -23.82
CA LEU A 494 12.19 1.50 -25.15
C LEU A 494 11.41 2.19 -26.29
N ILE A 495 10.09 2.21 -26.21
CA ILE A 495 9.21 2.91 -27.16
C ILE A 495 9.47 4.41 -27.09
N ILE A 496 9.55 4.98 -25.90
CA ILE A 496 9.84 6.41 -25.70
C ILE A 496 11.25 6.75 -26.21
N LEU A 497 12.24 5.88 -25.96
CA LEU A 497 13.59 6.04 -26.47
C LEU A 497 13.63 6.02 -28.01
N LYS A 498 12.89 5.11 -28.64
CA LYS A 498 12.73 5.08 -30.10
C LYS A 498 12.04 6.34 -30.62
N ALA A 499 11.01 6.82 -29.94
CA ALA A 499 10.37 8.09 -30.27
C ALA A 499 11.36 9.25 -30.19
N GLN A 500 12.20 9.31 -29.14
CA GLN A 500 13.26 10.29 -28.99
C GLN A 500 14.20 10.32 -30.21
N GLU A 501 14.63 9.16 -30.68
CA GLU A 501 15.49 9.06 -31.86
C GLU A 501 14.78 9.62 -33.13
N LEU A 502 13.52 9.28 -33.33
CA LEU A 502 12.74 9.68 -34.51
C LEU A 502 12.37 11.17 -34.50
N VAL A 503 12.12 11.78 -33.35
CA VAL A 503 11.82 13.23 -33.26
C VAL A 503 13.06 14.10 -33.39
N GLY A 504 14.27 13.52 -33.33
CA GLY A 504 15.52 14.24 -33.55
C GLY A 504 16.44 14.37 -32.33
N GLY A 505 16.23 13.53 -31.33
CA GLY A 505 17.13 13.39 -30.16
C GLY A 505 16.57 13.96 -28.85
N GLU A 506 17.45 14.01 -27.86
CA GLU A 506 17.11 14.32 -26.48
C GLU A 506 16.51 15.69 -26.28
N GLU A 507 17.15 16.74 -26.83
CA GLU A 507 16.68 18.13 -26.69
C GLU A 507 15.26 18.28 -27.24
N LYS A 508 14.97 17.62 -28.37
CA LYS A 508 13.65 17.69 -28.99
C LYS A 508 12.60 16.93 -28.19
N MET A 509 12.95 15.78 -27.63
CA MET A 509 12.06 15.05 -26.75
C MET A 509 11.77 15.85 -25.47
N ASP A 510 12.76 16.52 -24.88
CA ASP A 510 12.57 17.39 -23.72
C ASP A 510 11.63 18.56 -24.00
N GLU A 511 11.73 19.18 -25.21
CA GLU A 511 10.77 20.20 -25.65
C GLU A 511 9.34 19.64 -25.68
N ILE A 512 9.17 18.42 -26.22
CA ILE A 512 7.86 17.74 -26.32
C ILE A 512 7.32 17.43 -24.93
N LEU A 513 8.12 16.82 -24.07
CA LEU A 513 7.71 16.45 -22.70
C LEU A 513 7.38 17.70 -21.86
N ARG A 514 8.16 18.77 -22.00
CA ARG A 514 7.87 20.06 -21.36
C ARG A 514 6.56 20.65 -21.85
N GLN A 515 6.25 20.54 -23.13
CA GLN A 515 4.98 21.00 -23.69
C GLN A 515 3.81 20.17 -23.15
N ILE A 516 3.93 18.83 -23.14
CA ILE A 516 2.94 17.93 -22.55
C ILE A 516 2.67 18.30 -21.08
N TYR A 517 3.74 18.51 -20.32
CA TYR A 517 3.61 18.87 -18.91
C TYR A 517 2.99 20.26 -18.71
N ALA A 518 3.28 21.23 -19.58
CA ALA A 518 2.66 22.55 -19.56
C ALA A 518 1.16 22.49 -19.91
N ASP A 519 0.78 21.60 -20.82
CA ASP A 519 -0.59 21.42 -21.30
C ASP A 519 -1.45 20.49 -20.43
N ARG A 520 -0.93 20.01 -19.28
CA ARG A 520 -1.60 19.03 -18.41
C ARG A 520 -3.04 19.40 -18.03
N ASP A 521 -3.32 20.69 -17.82
CA ASP A 521 -4.66 21.18 -17.47
C ASP A 521 -5.65 21.12 -18.65
N LEU A 522 -5.16 20.88 -19.88
CA LEU A 522 -5.99 20.69 -21.07
C LEU A 522 -6.50 19.25 -21.19
N PHE A 523 -5.87 18.30 -20.50
CA PHE A 523 -6.30 16.93 -20.50
C PHE A 523 -7.46 16.73 -19.51
N ASN A 524 -8.52 16.10 -19.97
CA ASN A 524 -9.69 15.85 -19.14
C ASN A 524 -9.30 14.98 -17.93
N GLN A 525 -9.47 15.50 -16.72
CA GLN A 525 -9.16 14.81 -15.46
C GLN A 525 -7.70 14.29 -15.36
N ASN A 526 -6.75 15.00 -15.98
CA ASN A 526 -5.34 14.57 -16.07
C ASN A 526 -5.14 13.28 -16.87
N TYR A 527 -6.06 12.97 -17.79
CA TYR A 527 -6.04 11.77 -18.58
C TYR A 527 -5.21 11.96 -19.84
N PHE A 528 -3.99 11.45 -19.87
CA PHE A 528 -3.04 11.56 -20.97
C PHE A 528 -2.84 10.20 -21.64
N SER A 529 -3.42 10.02 -22.81
CA SER A 529 -3.39 8.77 -23.55
C SER A 529 -2.09 8.56 -24.34
N TYR A 530 -1.81 7.30 -24.70
CA TYR A 530 -0.71 6.99 -25.62
C TYR A 530 -0.89 7.65 -26.98
N GLN A 531 -2.12 7.79 -27.46
CA GLN A 531 -2.44 8.51 -28.70
C GLN A 531 -2.12 10.02 -28.60
N ASP A 532 -2.30 10.61 -27.42
CA ASP A 532 -1.87 11.98 -27.19
C ASP A 532 -0.35 12.12 -27.30
N PHE A 533 0.41 11.21 -26.71
CA PHE A 533 1.88 11.19 -26.85
C PHE A 533 2.32 11.10 -28.32
N LEU A 534 1.73 10.17 -29.07
CA LEU A 534 2.01 10.05 -30.50
C LEU A 534 1.73 11.36 -31.28
N ARG A 535 0.61 12.02 -30.96
CA ARG A 535 0.24 13.31 -31.57
C ARG A 535 1.27 14.40 -31.26
N TYR A 536 1.74 14.50 -30.01
CA TYR A 536 2.78 15.48 -29.64
C TYR A 536 4.12 15.18 -30.33
N CYS A 537 4.46 13.93 -30.51
CA CYS A 537 5.65 13.51 -31.25
C CYS A 537 5.51 13.62 -32.77
N GLY A 538 4.28 13.71 -33.29
CA GLY A 538 4.02 13.65 -34.72
C GLY A 538 4.31 12.27 -35.33
N LEU A 539 4.16 11.20 -34.53
CA LEU A 539 4.44 9.81 -34.89
C LEU A 539 3.17 8.96 -34.88
N THR A 540 3.27 7.79 -35.44
CA THR A 540 2.23 6.75 -35.45
C THR A 540 2.68 5.51 -34.65
N GLU A 541 1.76 4.62 -34.30
CA GLU A 541 2.11 3.34 -33.65
C GLU A 541 3.06 2.48 -34.51
N GLU A 542 2.90 2.53 -35.84
CA GLU A 542 3.76 1.78 -36.77
C GLU A 542 5.22 2.26 -36.71
N ASP A 543 5.46 3.56 -36.51
CA ASP A 543 6.80 4.14 -36.37
C ASP A 543 7.50 3.62 -35.11
N LEU A 544 6.74 3.30 -34.07
CA LEU A 544 7.24 2.88 -32.74
C LEU A 544 7.20 1.38 -32.50
N TYR A 545 6.80 0.58 -33.51
CA TYR A 545 6.79 -0.86 -33.37
C TYR A 545 8.21 -1.39 -33.05
N LEU A 546 8.35 -2.15 -31.97
CA LEU A 546 9.60 -2.84 -31.61
C LEU A 546 9.59 -4.25 -32.22
N GLU A 547 10.57 -4.54 -33.08
CA GLU A 547 10.73 -5.85 -33.72
C GLU A 547 11.04 -6.97 -32.70
#